data_aea82e5279c160aae5944b40289fe515
#
_entry.id   aea82e5279c160aae5944b40289fe515
#
_cell.length_a   1.000
_cell.length_b   1.000
_cell.length_c   1.000
_cell.angle_alpha   90.00
_cell.angle_beta   90.00
_cell.angle_gamma   90.00
#
_symmetry.space_group_name_H-M   'P 1'
#
loop_
_entity.id
_entity.type
_entity.pdbx_description
1 polymer ?
#
loop_
_entity_poly.entity_id
_entity_poly.type
_entity_poly.pdbx_seq_one_letter_code
_entity_poly.pdbx_strand_id
1 'polypeptide(L)'
;MQVIKRDGTIVEFDLNKIVVAIQKANTSVEPEERASEEQIYEIARSVEMKHRQRILVEDIQDMVEQKLMELDKYALAKNYIIYRYNRALVRKQNTTDESILSLLHNTNKDLAEENSNKNTVIAATQRDYIAGEVSRDLTRRILLPEKISKAHDDGVLHFHDADYFVQPIFNCCLINISDMLDNGTVMNGKMIESPKSFQVACTVMTQIIACVASNQYGGQSVDIRHLGKYLRRSYEKFRRQITRDCGEGASDEMIERLTMDRLGDELRSGVQTIQYQINTLMTTNGQSPFVTLFLNLREDDPYIKENAMIIEEILRQRIEGIKNEKGVYVTPAFPKLVYVLDEHNCLKGGKYDYLTRLAVKCSAKRMYPDYISAKWMRKTYEGNVFSPMGCRSFLSPWKDENGEYKFEGRFNQGVVSINLPQIGILCQNDEDAFWKMF
;
A
#
# COMPACT_ATOMS: atom_id res chain seq x y z
N MET A 1 -46.63 -1.60 4.57
CA MET A 1 -45.46 -0.86 5.10
C MET A 1 -44.21 -1.69 4.78
N GLN A 2 -43.17 -1.05 4.27
CA GLN A 2 -41.93 -1.70 3.88
C GLN A 2 -40.81 -1.45 4.88
N VAL A 3 -39.96 -2.44 5.11
CA VAL A 3 -38.79 -2.36 5.98
C VAL A 3 -37.53 -2.40 5.14
N ILE A 4 -36.67 -1.41 5.33
CA ILE A 4 -35.34 -1.40 4.74
C ILE A 4 -34.41 -2.12 5.72
N LYS A 5 -33.87 -3.28 5.28
CA LYS A 5 -32.88 -4.02 6.06
C LYS A 5 -31.52 -3.33 6.04
N ARG A 6 -30.58 -3.80 6.89
CA ARG A 6 -29.20 -3.29 6.98
C ARG A 6 -28.38 -3.42 5.69
N ASP A 7 -28.71 -4.43 4.88
CA ASP A 7 -28.09 -4.70 3.57
C ASP A 7 -28.76 -3.90 2.42
N GLY A 8 -29.66 -2.96 2.76
CA GLY A 8 -30.41 -2.15 1.79
C GLY A 8 -31.61 -2.89 1.15
N THR A 9 -31.83 -4.19 1.40
CA THR A 9 -32.97 -4.90 0.85
C THR A 9 -34.28 -4.42 1.46
N ILE A 10 -35.32 -4.29 0.61
CA ILE A 10 -36.66 -3.87 1.02
C ILE A 10 -37.52 -5.11 1.13
N VAL A 11 -38.17 -5.27 2.28
CA VAL A 11 -39.10 -6.37 2.54
C VAL A 11 -40.40 -5.84 3.11
N GLU A 12 -41.49 -6.63 3.01
CA GLU A 12 -42.73 -6.29 3.67
C GLU A 12 -42.59 -6.35 5.21
N PHE A 13 -43.26 -5.44 5.89
CA PHE A 13 -43.32 -5.42 7.35
C PHE A 13 -44.05 -6.62 7.88
N ASP A 14 -43.45 -7.26 8.88
CA ASP A 14 -43.99 -8.44 9.54
C ASP A 14 -43.98 -8.22 11.06
N LEU A 15 -45.14 -7.94 11.61
CA LEU A 15 -45.34 -7.67 13.03
C LEU A 15 -44.86 -8.85 13.91
N ASN A 16 -45.06 -10.09 13.44
CA ASN A 16 -44.65 -11.28 14.20
C ASN A 16 -43.16 -11.35 14.47
N LYS A 17 -42.32 -10.75 13.62
CA LYS A 17 -40.87 -10.68 13.86
C LYS A 17 -40.53 -9.87 15.08
N ILE A 18 -41.27 -8.77 15.34
CA ILE A 18 -41.12 -7.96 16.54
C ILE A 18 -41.61 -8.75 17.76
N VAL A 19 -42.79 -9.33 17.69
CA VAL A 19 -43.37 -10.15 18.78
C VAL A 19 -42.40 -11.25 19.20
N VAL A 20 -41.88 -12.03 18.25
CA VAL A 20 -40.94 -13.13 18.51
C VAL A 20 -39.63 -12.65 19.09
N ALA A 21 -39.13 -11.47 18.64
CA ALA A 21 -37.90 -10.90 19.17
C ALA A 21 -38.07 -10.47 20.65
N ILE A 22 -39.18 -9.82 20.99
CA ILE A 22 -39.48 -9.43 22.38
C ILE A 22 -39.74 -10.68 23.25
N GLN A 23 -40.49 -11.67 22.76
CA GLN A 23 -40.73 -12.91 23.49
C GLN A 23 -39.42 -13.63 23.83
N LYS A 24 -38.46 -13.72 22.90
CA LYS A 24 -37.14 -14.30 23.17
C LYS A 24 -36.36 -13.55 24.26
N ALA A 25 -36.40 -12.23 24.27
CA ALA A 25 -35.79 -11.44 25.33
C ALA A 25 -36.55 -11.63 26.66
N ASN A 26 -37.88 -11.78 26.60
CA ASN A 26 -38.76 -11.98 27.76
C ASN A 26 -38.48 -13.30 28.52
N THR A 27 -38.03 -14.37 27.80
CA THR A 27 -37.66 -15.63 28.49
C THR A 27 -36.39 -15.54 29.32
N SER A 28 -35.55 -14.51 29.11
CA SER A 28 -34.28 -14.30 29.82
C SER A 28 -34.36 -13.34 31.00
N VAL A 29 -35.56 -12.93 31.40
CA VAL A 29 -35.79 -12.10 32.60
C VAL A 29 -36.65 -12.84 33.61
N GLU A 30 -36.53 -12.43 34.90
CA GLU A 30 -37.33 -12.98 35.98
C GLU A 30 -38.82 -12.75 35.69
N PRO A 31 -39.71 -13.67 36.16
CA PRO A 31 -41.16 -13.65 35.86
C PRO A 31 -41.85 -12.32 36.16
N GLU A 32 -41.42 -11.63 37.23
CA GLU A 32 -41.96 -10.34 37.67
C GLU A 32 -41.60 -9.17 36.73
N GLU A 33 -40.48 -9.29 36.04
CA GLU A 33 -39.98 -8.29 35.09
C GLU A 33 -40.45 -8.54 33.63
N ARG A 34 -41.18 -9.62 33.40
CA ARG A 34 -41.69 -10.00 32.07
C ARG A 34 -42.80 -9.03 31.62
N ALA A 35 -42.83 -8.77 30.33
CA ALA A 35 -43.97 -8.15 29.69
C ALA A 35 -45.04 -9.22 29.43
N SER A 36 -46.32 -8.88 29.59
CA SER A 36 -47.42 -9.73 29.23
C SER A 36 -47.56 -9.84 27.70
N GLU A 37 -48.26 -10.87 27.21
CA GLU A 37 -48.48 -11.00 25.77
C GLU A 37 -49.21 -9.80 25.18
N GLU A 38 -50.17 -9.22 25.92
CA GLU A 38 -50.90 -8.01 25.50
C GLU A 38 -49.92 -6.83 25.33
N GLN A 39 -49.02 -6.60 26.29
CA GLN A 39 -48.01 -5.56 26.22
C GLN A 39 -47.04 -5.78 25.02
N ILE A 40 -46.65 -7.01 24.74
CA ILE A 40 -45.76 -7.34 23.60
C ILE A 40 -46.46 -7.03 22.28
N TYR A 41 -47.75 -7.41 22.14
CA TYR A 41 -48.54 -7.04 20.94
C TYR A 41 -48.81 -5.55 20.82
N GLU A 42 -49.02 -4.86 21.93
CA GLU A 42 -49.21 -3.38 21.95
C GLU A 42 -47.95 -2.66 21.43
N ILE A 43 -46.76 -3.10 21.91
CA ILE A 43 -45.49 -2.57 21.42
C ILE A 43 -45.35 -2.80 19.92
N ALA A 44 -45.59 -4.01 19.44
CA ALA A 44 -45.46 -4.34 18.03
C ALA A 44 -46.45 -3.54 17.14
N ARG A 45 -47.68 -3.35 17.57
CA ARG A 45 -48.67 -2.52 16.89
C ARG A 45 -48.31 -1.03 16.90
N SER A 46 -47.72 -0.53 17.98
CA SER A 46 -47.28 0.87 18.06
C SER A 46 -46.24 1.23 17.01
N VAL A 47 -45.40 0.28 16.63
CA VAL A 47 -44.45 0.44 15.54
C VAL A 47 -45.15 0.51 14.18
N GLU A 48 -46.17 -0.32 13.96
CA GLU A 48 -46.95 -0.32 12.73
C GLU A 48 -47.72 0.97 12.51
N MET A 49 -48.29 1.54 13.58
CA MET A 49 -49.13 2.77 13.52
C MET A 49 -48.32 4.05 13.29
N LYS A 50 -47.05 4.12 13.65
CA LYS A 50 -46.26 5.36 13.58
C LYS A 50 -45.68 5.67 12.18
N HIS A 51 -45.66 4.72 11.24
CA HIS A 51 -44.94 4.86 9.97
C HIS A 51 -45.78 4.68 8.72
N ARG A 52 -45.53 5.56 7.74
CA ARG A 52 -46.43 5.75 6.58
C ARG A 52 -46.09 4.83 5.38
N GLN A 53 -44.83 4.66 4.99
CA GLN A 53 -44.46 3.88 3.80
C GLN A 53 -43.22 3.00 3.98
N ARG A 54 -42.10 3.54 4.48
CA ARG A 54 -40.83 2.83 4.66
C ARG A 54 -40.22 3.18 6.01
N ILE A 55 -39.57 2.19 6.63
CA ILE A 55 -38.87 2.32 7.92
C ILE A 55 -37.59 1.52 7.89
N LEU A 56 -36.53 2.04 8.51
CA LEU A 56 -35.28 1.29 8.72
C LEU A 56 -35.48 0.25 9.84
N VAL A 57 -34.84 -0.91 9.69
CA VAL A 57 -34.88 -1.93 10.74
C VAL A 57 -34.31 -1.44 12.05
N GLU A 58 -33.38 -0.52 12.04
CA GLU A 58 -32.80 0.07 13.26
C GLU A 58 -33.82 0.96 13.98
N ASP A 59 -34.57 1.78 13.24
CA ASP A 59 -35.62 2.63 13.83
C ASP A 59 -36.70 1.77 14.51
N ILE A 60 -37.04 0.61 13.95
CA ILE A 60 -37.94 -0.36 14.58
C ILE A 60 -37.38 -0.83 15.92
N GLN A 61 -36.09 -1.17 15.96
CA GLN A 61 -35.42 -1.65 17.16
C GLN A 61 -35.42 -0.56 18.25
N ASP A 62 -35.07 0.67 17.90
CA ASP A 62 -35.02 1.80 18.82
C ASP A 62 -36.42 2.11 19.39
N MET A 63 -37.46 2.01 18.56
CA MET A 63 -38.85 2.17 19.02
C MET A 63 -39.27 1.09 19.99
N VAL A 64 -38.87 -0.17 19.77
CA VAL A 64 -39.14 -1.27 20.70
C VAL A 64 -38.45 -1.04 22.03
N GLU A 65 -37.19 -0.64 22.01
CA GLU A 65 -36.38 -0.34 23.20
C GLU A 65 -37.05 0.79 24.02
N GLN A 66 -37.41 1.88 23.35
CA GLN A 66 -38.10 3.03 23.97
C GLN A 66 -39.43 2.60 24.60
N LYS A 67 -40.25 1.82 23.90
CA LYS A 67 -41.51 1.34 24.39
C LYS A 67 -41.40 0.42 25.62
N LEU A 68 -40.39 -0.45 25.65
CA LEU A 68 -40.10 -1.28 26.81
C LEU A 68 -39.74 -0.44 28.03
N MET A 69 -38.97 0.64 27.84
CA MET A 69 -38.62 1.60 28.90
C MET A 69 -39.88 2.41 29.36
N GLU A 70 -40.71 2.83 28.44
CA GLU A 70 -41.97 3.57 28.76
C GLU A 70 -42.95 2.71 29.59
N LEU A 71 -42.86 1.38 29.49
CA LEU A 71 -43.66 0.44 30.28
C LEU A 71 -42.96 0.00 31.58
N ASP A 72 -41.93 0.70 32.02
CA ASP A 72 -41.10 0.39 33.18
C ASP A 72 -40.48 -1.02 33.17
N LYS A 73 -40.35 -1.64 32.00
CA LYS A 73 -39.74 -2.98 31.81
C LYS A 73 -38.21 -2.89 31.56
N TYR A 74 -37.50 -2.25 32.49
CA TYR A 74 -36.07 -1.92 32.32
C TYR A 74 -35.17 -3.15 32.19
N ALA A 75 -35.43 -4.23 32.96
CA ALA A 75 -34.64 -5.47 32.84
C ALA A 75 -34.85 -6.14 31.48
N LEU A 76 -36.10 -6.15 30.97
CA LEU A 76 -36.42 -6.64 29.65
C LEU A 76 -35.81 -5.77 28.54
N ALA A 77 -35.87 -4.44 28.66
CA ALA A 77 -35.24 -3.51 27.71
C ALA A 77 -33.72 -3.75 27.65
N LYS A 78 -33.06 -3.86 28.80
CA LYS A 78 -31.63 -4.18 28.88
C LYS A 78 -31.29 -5.51 28.20
N ASN A 79 -32.06 -6.57 28.46
CA ASN A 79 -31.83 -7.87 27.84
C ASN A 79 -32.10 -7.84 26.33
N TYR A 80 -33.07 -7.06 25.88
CA TYR A 80 -33.36 -6.87 24.45
C TYR A 80 -32.20 -6.16 23.74
N ILE A 81 -31.63 -5.11 24.34
CA ILE A 81 -30.45 -4.38 23.83
C ILE A 81 -29.23 -5.31 23.77
N ILE A 82 -28.97 -6.08 24.85
CA ILE A 82 -27.86 -7.06 24.89
C ILE A 82 -28.06 -8.14 23.83
N TYR A 83 -29.28 -8.66 23.68
CA TYR A 83 -29.58 -9.65 22.64
C TYR A 83 -29.36 -9.08 21.23
N ARG A 84 -29.84 -7.86 20.96
CA ARG A 84 -29.57 -7.13 19.70
C ARG A 84 -28.07 -6.99 19.42
N TYR A 85 -27.32 -6.55 20.42
CA TYR A 85 -25.87 -6.40 20.33
C TYR A 85 -25.16 -7.72 20.04
N ASN A 86 -25.48 -8.77 20.80
CA ASN A 86 -24.89 -10.08 20.58
C ASN A 86 -25.23 -10.65 19.17
N ARG A 87 -26.44 -10.45 18.70
CA ARG A 87 -26.84 -10.83 17.32
C ARG A 87 -26.10 -10.02 16.26
N ALA A 88 -25.78 -8.77 16.52
CA ALA A 88 -24.97 -7.95 15.63
C ALA A 88 -23.51 -8.45 15.62
N LEU A 89 -22.96 -8.80 16.78
CA LEU A 89 -21.62 -9.42 16.87
C LEU A 89 -21.54 -10.75 16.13
N VAL A 90 -22.49 -11.66 16.36
CA VAL A 90 -22.52 -12.97 15.69
C VAL A 90 -22.61 -12.82 14.16
N ARG A 91 -23.37 -11.85 13.67
CA ARG A 91 -23.41 -11.57 12.21
C ARG A 91 -22.10 -11.03 11.68
N LYS A 92 -21.42 -10.14 12.43
CA LYS A 92 -20.09 -9.63 12.06
C LYS A 92 -19.02 -10.75 12.10
N GLN A 93 -19.09 -11.64 13.08
CA GLN A 93 -18.21 -12.82 13.15
C GLN A 93 -18.45 -13.78 11.98
N ASN A 94 -19.71 -14.06 11.63
CA ASN A 94 -20.03 -14.95 10.51
C ASN A 94 -19.50 -14.41 9.17
N THR A 95 -19.48 -13.09 8.96
CA THR A 95 -18.89 -12.50 7.73
C THR A 95 -17.37 -12.64 7.71
N THR A 96 -16.69 -12.50 8.85
CA THR A 96 -15.24 -12.72 8.95
C THR A 96 -14.89 -14.19 8.74
N ASP A 97 -15.63 -15.11 9.35
CA ASP A 97 -15.42 -16.55 9.16
C ASP A 97 -15.66 -16.96 7.71
N GLU A 98 -16.70 -16.44 7.06
CA GLU A 98 -17.00 -16.71 5.64
C GLU A 98 -15.90 -16.17 4.71
N SER A 99 -15.39 -14.95 5.00
CA SER A 99 -14.26 -14.39 4.29
C SER A 99 -13.02 -15.26 4.42
N ILE A 100 -12.68 -15.71 5.64
CA ILE A 100 -11.55 -16.60 5.89
C ILE A 100 -11.72 -17.95 5.15
N LEU A 101 -12.88 -18.54 5.21
CA LEU A 101 -13.15 -19.81 4.53
C LEU A 101 -13.06 -19.67 3.00
N SER A 102 -13.57 -18.56 2.45
CA SER A 102 -13.44 -18.28 1.01
C SER A 102 -11.99 -18.12 0.55
N LEU A 103 -11.14 -17.56 1.41
CA LEU A 103 -9.68 -17.47 1.18
C LEU A 103 -9.04 -18.86 1.16
N LEU A 104 -9.33 -19.69 2.18
CA LEU A 104 -8.77 -21.03 2.29
C LEU A 104 -9.18 -21.94 1.13
N HIS A 105 -10.39 -21.78 0.63
CA HIS A 105 -10.92 -22.54 -0.51
C HIS A 105 -10.56 -21.93 -1.88
N ASN A 106 -9.82 -20.82 -1.91
CA ASN A 106 -9.48 -20.06 -3.14
C ASN A 106 -10.71 -19.71 -4.00
N THR A 107 -11.85 -19.46 -3.37
CA THR A 107 -13.10 -19.09 -4.06
C THR A 107 -13.28 -17.58 -4.19
N ASN A 108 -12.47 -16.78 -3.51
CA ASN A 108 -12.49 -15.33 -3.58
C ASN A 108 -11.70 -14.84 -4.79
N LYS A 109 -12.39 -14.54 -5.89
CA LYS A 109 -11.79 -14.08 -7.15
C LYS A 109 -11.22 -12.67 -7.03
N ASP A 110 -11.85 -11.81 -6.26
CA ASP A 110 -11.43 -10.40 -6.11
C ASP A 110 -10.03 -10.32 -5.49
N LEU A 111 -9.77 -11.13 -4.45
CA LEU A 111 -8.45 -11.20 -3.84
C LEU A 111 -7.39 -11.85 -4.74
N ALA A 112 -7.78 -12.80 -5.59
CA ALA A 112 -6.86 -13.44 -6.53
C ALA A 112 -6.34 -12.45 -7.60
N GLU A 113 -7.11 -11.40 -7.90
CA GLU A 113 -6.82 -10.41 -8.93
C GLU A 113 -6.31 -9.06 -8.36
N GLU A 114 -6.42 -8.85 -7.04
CA GLU A 114 -6.17 -7.55 -6.39
C GLU A 114 -4.72 -7.06 -6.51
N ASN A 115 -3.74 -7.95 -6.41
CA ASN A 115 -2.33 -7.56 -6.37
C ASN A 115 -1.44 -8.44 -7.22
N SER A 116 -0.76 -7.86 -8.21
CA SER A 116 0.20 -8.56 -9.07
C SER A 116 1.46 -9.06 -8.35
N ASN A 117 1.71 -8.63 -7.10
CA ASN A 117 2.86 -9.02 -6.29
C ASN A 117 2.54 -10.04 -5.19
N LYS A 118 1.27 -10.48 -5.08
CA LYS A 118 0.83 -11.50 -4.14
C LYS A 118 0.30 -12.73 -4.88
N ASN A 119 0.69 -13.92 -4.44
CA ASN A 119 0.17 -15.17 -4.96
C ASN A 119 -0.69 -15.85 -3.89
N THR A 120 -2.00 -15.87 -4.07
CA THR A 120 -2.98 -16.37 -3.10
C THR A 120 -2.89 -17.87 -2.84
N VAL A 121 -2.19 -18.64 -3.68
CA VAL A 121 -1.96 -20.08 -3.47
C VAL A 121 -0.86 -20.35 -2.43
N ILE A 122 -0.01 -19.37 -2.16
CA ILE A 122 1.10 -19.52 -1.23
C ILE A 122 0.61 -19.40 0.22
N ALA A 123 0.99 -20.35 1.07
CA ALA A 123 0.57 -20.40 2.48
C ALA A 123 0.91 -19.13 3.29
N ALA A 124 2.06 -18.49 3.03
CA ALA A 124 2.43 -17.23 3.68
C ALA A 124 1.45 -16.10 3.31
N THR A 125 1.06 -16.01 2.04
CA THR A 125 0.06 -15.04 1.56
C THR A 125 -1.32 -15.31 2.17
N GLN A 126 -1.75 -16.57 2.25
CA GLN A 126 -3.02 -16.93 2.89
C GLN A 126 -3.05 -16.55 4.39
N ARG A 127 -1.93 -16.77 5.09
CA ARG A 127 -1.80 -16.34 6.50
C ARG A 127 -1.86 -14.83 6.67
N ASP A 128 -1.26 -14.08 5.77
CA ASP A 128 -1.32 -12.62 5.76
C ASP A 128 -2.76 -12.12 5.55
N TYR A 129 -3.50 -12.72 4.62
CA TYR A 129 -4.91 -12.41 4.41
C TYR A 129 -5.80 -12.75 5.61
N ILE A 130 -5.59 -13.91 6.24
CA ILE A 130 -6.33 -14.27 7.46
C ILE A 130 -6.08 -13.25 8.58
N ALA A 131 -4.81 -12.87 8.78
CA ALA A 131 -4.44 -11.83 9.74
C ALA A 131 -5.09 -10.49 9.37
N GLY A 132 -5.14 -10.16 8.08
CA GLY A 132 -5.79 -8.97 7.55
C GLY A 132 -7.29 -8.93 7.85
N GLU A 133 -8.03 -10.03 7.64
CA GLU A 133 -9.47 -10.09 7.96
C GLU A 133 -9.74 -9.87 9.45
N VAL A 134 -8.95 -10.49 10.32
CA VAL A 134 -9.03 -10.28 11.78
C VAL A 134 -8.69 -8.83 12.13
N SER A 135 -7.63 -8.28 11.55
CA SER A 135 -7.22 -6.89 11.76
C SER A 135 -8.30 -5.90 11.31
N ARG A 136 -8.90 -6.12 10.14
CA ARG A 136 -9.99 -5.28 9.61
C ARG A 136 -11.20 -5.26 10.52
N ASP A 137 -11.62 -6.41 11.05
CA ASP A 137 -12.73 -6.49 12.01
C ASP A 137 -12.40 -5.73 13.30
N LEU A 138 -11.23 -5.96 13.88
CA LEU A 138 -10.79 -5.27 15.09
C LEU A 138 -10.68 -3.75 14.88
N THR A 139 -10.10 -3.33 13.77
CA THR A 139 -9.95 -1.92 13.43
C THR A 139 -11.32 -1.22 13.37
N ARG A 140 -12.26 -1.77 12.62
CA ARG A 140 -13.58 -1.16 12.43
C ARG A 140 -14.47 -1.21 13.67
N ARG A 141 -14.37 -2.28 14.45
CA ARG A 141 -15.25 -2.52 15.59
C ARG A 141 -14.75 -1.93 16.89
N ILE A 142 -13.42 -1.85 17.09
CA ILE A 142 -12.81 -1.53 18.40
C ILE A 142 -11.89 -0.31 18.33
N LEU A 143 -11.01 -0.24 17.31
CA LEU A 143 -9.91 0.73 17.33
C LEU A 143 -10.29 2.10 16.76
N LEU A 144 -11.10 2.13 15.69
CA LEU A 144 -11.57 3.39 15.14
C LEU A 144 -12.66 4.00 16.04
N PRO A 145 -12.63 5.33 16.26
CA PRO A 145 -13.75 6.02 16.88
C PRO A 145 -15.06 5.73 16.13
N GLU A 146 -16.15 5.54 16.87
CA GLU A 146 -17.46 5.19 16.30
C GLU A 146 -17.89 6.11 15.14
N LYS A 147 -17.65 7.42 15.28
CA LYS A 147 -17.94 8.41 14.21
C LYS A 147 -17.18 8.11 12.91
N ILE A 148 -15.92 7.70 13.01
CA ILE A 148 -15.10 7.39 11.83
C ILE A 148 -15.53 6.07 11.19
N SER A 149 -15.78 5.05 12.02
CA SER A 149 -16.30 3.76 11.55
C SER A 149 -17.64 3.93 10.83
N LYS A 150 -18.54 4.73 11.42
CA LYS A 150 -19.84 5.05 10.81
C LYS A 150 -19.70 5.84 9.51
N ALA A 151 -18.83 6.86 9.46
CA ALA A 151 -18.60 7.63 8.24
C ALA A 151 -18.03 6.77 7.10
N HIS A 152 -17.19 5.76 7.43
CA HIS A 152 -16.71 4.77 6.49
C HIS A 152 -17.85 3.86 6.00
N ASP A 153 -18.69 3.36 6.90
CA ASP A 153 -19.83 2.49 6.56
C ASP A 153 -20.90 3.23 5.73
N ASP A 154 -21.11 4.52 6.00
CA ASP A 154 -22.03 5.40 5.26
C ASP A 154 -21.44 5.86 3.90
N GLY A 155 -20.19 5.54 3.60
CA GLY A 155 -19.51 5.91 2.36
C GLY A 155 -19.12 7.39 2.25
N VAL A 156 -19.16 8.15 3.34
CA VAL A 156 -18.74 9.57 3.39
C VAL A 156 -17.23 9.69 3.24
N LEU A 157 -16.51 8.81 3.88
CA LEU A 157 -15.07 8.65 3.73
C LEU A 157 -14.72 7.16 3.56
N HIS A 158 -13.53 6.90 2.99
CA HIS A 158 -12.97 5.55 2.96
C HIS A 158 -11.65 5.53 3.73
N PHE A 159 -11.63 4.78 4.83
CA PHE A 159 -10.42 4.47 5.57
C PHE A 159 -9.78 3.26 4.90
N HIS A 160 -8.68 3.51 4.16
CA HIS A 160 -7.99 2.47 3.41
C HIS A 160 -7.21 1.53 4.32
N ASP A 161 -7.01 0.30 3.85
CA ASP A 161 -6.07 -0.67 4.43
C ASP A 161 -6.27 -0.94 5.94
N ALA A 162 -7.55 -1.02 6.36
CA ALA A 162 -7.92 -1.31 7.75
C ALA A 162 -7.38 -2.66 8.25
N ASP A 163 -7.04 -3.55 7.31
CA ASP A 163 -6.41 -4.84 7.53
C ASP A 163 -4.95 -4.77 8.03
N TYR A 164 -4.29 -3.62 7.87
CA TYR A 164 -2.92 -3.39 8.36
C TYR A 164 -2.84 -2.43 9.56
N PHE A 165 -3.97 -1.90 10.03
CA PHE A 165 -3.97 -0.86 11.04
C PHE A 165 -3.59 -1.34 12.46
N VAL A 166 -3.83 -2.61 12.78
CA VAL A 166 -3.58 -3.19 14.12
C VAL A 166 -2.09 -3.31 14.43
N GLN A 167 -1.26 -3.58 13.42
CA GLN A 167 0.19 -3.71 13.57
C GLN A 167 0.89 -2.40 13.22
N PRO A 168 2.13 -2.19 13.72
CA PRO A 168 2.95 -1.02 13.36
C PRO A 168 3.56 -1.18 11.96
N ILE A 169 2.71 -1.38 10.96
CA ILE A 169 3.04 -1.48 9.53
C ILE A 169 2.66 -0.17 8.86
N PHE A 170 3.49 0.33 7.95
CA PHE A 170 3.22 1.57 7.22
C PHE A 170 2.92 1.29 5.74
N ASN A 171 2.29 2.26 5.07
CA ASN A 171 1.91 2.10 3.67
C ASN A 171 3.14 2.18 2.75
N CYS A 172 3.60 3.37 2.39
CA CYS A 172 4.70 3.55 1.44
C CYS A 172 5.87 4.32 2.07
N CYS A 173 7.07 4.16 1.51
CA CYS A 173 8.24 4.91 1.98
C CYS A 173 9.22 5.28 0.86
N LEU A 174 10.06 6.27 1.17
CA LEU A 174 11.27 6.62 0.43
C LEU A 174 12.46 6.12 1.23
N ILE A 175 13.09 5.04 0.79
CA ILE A 175 14.19 4.43 1.56
C ILE A 175 15.43 5.33 1.48
N ASN A 176 16.03 5.62 2.62
CA ASN A 176 17.32 6.30 2.69
C ASN A 176 18.49 5.33 2.43
N ILE A 177 18.57 4.84 1.20
CA ILE A 177 19.62 3.90 0.78
C ILE A 177 21.01 4.51 0.92
N SER A 178 21.16 5.82 0.73
CA SER A 178 22.45 6.50 0.86
C SER A 178 23.04 6.28 2.25
N ASP A 179 22.28 6.63 3.27
CA ASP A 179 22.71 6.50 4.66
C ASP A 179 22.96 5.02 5.04
N MET A 180 22.01 4.15 4.69
CA MET A 180 22.09 2.72 5.03
C MET A 180 23.26 2.00 4.38
N LEU A 181 23.69 2.41 3.19
CA LEU A 181 24.87 1.85 2.53
C LEU A 181 26.18 2.51 3.02
N ASP A 182 26.15 3.81 3.35
CA ASP A 182 27.37 4.53 3.74
C ASP A 182 27.80 4.23 5.16
N ASN A 183 26.85 4.27 6.08
CA ASN A 183 27.09 4.09 7.51
C ASN A 183 26.87 2.63 7.94
N GLY A 184 26.40 1.79 7.02
CA GLY A 184 25.95 0.43 7.32
C GLY A 184 24.53 0.41 7.89
N THR A 185 24.00 -0.76 8.07
CA THR A 185 22.63 -0.95 8.58
C THR A 185 22.51 -2.23 9.41
N VAL A 186 21.57 -2.25 10.34
CA VAL A 186 21.30 -3.45 11.14
C VAL A 186 20.13 -4.22 10.53
N MET A 187 20.35 -5.47 10.17
CA MET A 187 19.33 -6.40 9.70
C MET A 187 19.31 -7.65 10.58
N ASN A 188 18.16 -8.00 11.13
CA ASN A 188 17.99 -9.16 12.03
C ASN A 188 19.04 -9.20 13.18
N GLY A 189 19.33 -8.04 13.76
CA GLY A 189 20.29 -7.91 14.86
C GLY A 189 21.77 -8.06 14.43
N LYS A 190 22.06 -8.05 13.13
CA LYS A 190 23.44 -8.11 12.59
C LYS A 190 23.79 -6.82 11.87
N MET A 191 24.97 -6.28 12.20
CA MET A 191 25.50 -5.10 11.50
C MET A 191 26.01 -5.51 10.12
N ILE A 192 25.52 -4.83 9.11
CA ILE A 192 25.98 -4.93 7.71
C ILE A 192 26.81 -3.68 7.45
N GLU A 193 28.09 -3.88 7.21
CA GLU A 193 29.02 -2.78 6.94
C GLU A 193 28.83 -2.18 5.54
N SER A 194 29.37 -0.96 5.34
CA SER A 194 29.37 -0.27 4.06
C SER A 194 30.00 -1.12 2.94
N PRO A 195 29.32 -1.32 1.81
CA PRO A 195 29.84 -2.09 0.68
C PRO A 195 31.14 -1.52 0.11
N LYS A 196 32.04 -2.39 -0.33
CA LYS A 196 33.31 -2.02 -0.96
C LYS A 196 33.31 -2.15 -2.48
N SER A 197 32.21 -2.62 -3.07
CA SER A 197 32.05 -2.77 -4.53
C SER A 197 30.58 -2.60 -4.94
N PHE A 198 30.36 -2.36 -6.22
CA PHE A 198 29.01 -2.19 -6.79
C PHE A 198 28.15 -3.45 -6.63
N GLN A 199 28.70 -4.63 -6.92
CA GLN A 199 27.99 -5.91 -6.79
C GLN A 199 27.48 -6.11 -5.35
N VAL A 200 28.32 -5.84 -4.34
CA VAL A 200 27.94 -5.97 -2.94
C VAL A 200 26.90 -4.91 -2.56
N ALA A 201 27.03 -3.67 -3.07
CA ALA A 201 26.04 -2.63 -2.84
C ALA A 201 24.66 -3.01 -3.40
N CYS A 202 24.60 -3.59 -4.60
CA CYS A 202 23.35 -4.09 -5.18
C CYS A 202 22.75 -5.21 -4.33
N THR A 203 23.55 -6.14 -3.83
CA THR A 203 23.08 -7.23 -2.97
C THR A 203 22.54 -6.70 -1.64
N VAL A 204 23.28 -5.81 -0.96
CA VAL A 204 22.82 -5.21 0.32
C VAL A 204 21.56 -4.37 0.11
N MET A 205 21.50 -3.59 -0.96
CA MET A 205 20.30 -2.82 -1.31
C MET A 205 19.06 -3.72 -1.46
N THR A 206 19.17 -4.85 -2.13
CA THR A 206 18.04 -5.78 -2.31
C THR A 206 17.63 -6.46 -1.00
N GLN A 207 18.57 -6.72 -0.10
CA GLN A 207 18.26 -7.21 1.25
C GLN A 207 17.53 -6.14 2.08
N ILE A 208 17.97 -4.88 2.01
CA ILE A 208 17.26 -3.75 2.64
C ILE A 208 15.83 -3.65 2.10
N ILE A 209 15.66 -3.71 0.78
CA ILE A 209 14.35 -3.69 0.11
C ILE A 209 13.45 -4.80 0.65
N ALA A 210 13.95 -6.03 0.80
CA ALA A 210 13.18 -7.16 1.32
C ALA A 210 12.81 -6.98 2.80
N CYS A 211 13.73 -6.47 3.63
CA CYS A 211 13.47 -6.17 5.03
C CYS A 211 12.41 -5.07 5.20
N VAL A 212 12.50 -4.00 4.43
CA VAL A 212 11.50 -2.92 4.43
C VAL A 212 10.14 -3.45 3.98
N ALA A 213 10.09 -4.21 2.88
CA ALA A 213 8.86 -4.80 2.36
C ALA A 213 8.16 -5.77 3.34
N SER A 214 8.89 -6.33 4.30
CA SER A 214 8.31 -7.16 5.38
C SER A 214 7.63 -6.35 6.48
N ASN A 215 7.80 -5.02 6.49
CA ASN A 215 7.25 -4.11 7.49
C ASN A 215 6.35 -3.04 6.87
N GLN A 216 5.94 -3.24 5.63
CA GLN A 216 5.02 -2.33 4.92
C GLN A 216 4.08 -3.11 4.02
N TYR A 217 2.94 -2.50 3.67
CA TYR A 217 1.95 -3.10 2.78
C TYR A 217 1.85 -2.41 1.41
N GLY A 218 2.36 -1.20 1.28
CA GLY A 218 2.43 -0.46 0.01
C GLY A 218 3.78 -0.56 -0.68
N GLY A 219 4.15 0.46 -1.41
CA GLY A 219 5.35 0.49 -2.23
C GLY A 219 6.50 1.30 -1.62
N GLN A 220 7.71 0.91 -1.95
CA GLN A 220 8.93 1.62 -1.57
C GLN A 220 9.62 2.19 -2.80
N SER A 221 10.31 3.30 -2.64
CA SER A 221 11.09 3.91 -3.71
C SER A 221 12.56 4.05 -3.30
N VAL A 222 13.43 3.81 -4.26
CA VAL A 222 14.89 3.87 -4.12
C VAL A 222 15.46 4.75 -5.21
N ASP A 223 16.23 5.77 -4.85
CA ASP A 223 17.01 6.55 -5.82
C ASP A 223 18.31 5.82 -6.14
N ILE A 224 18.47 5.42 -7.39
CA ILE A 224 19.64 4.63 -7.84
C ILE A 224 20.92 5.43 -7.90
N ARG A 225 20.87 6.79 -7.84
CA ARG A 225 22.06 7.67 -7.80
C ARG A 225 23.05 7.26 -6.73
N HIS A 226 22.52 6.78 -5.60
CA HIS A 226 23.33 6.38 -4.46
C HIS A 226 24.26 5.19 -4.75
N LEU A 227 24.06 4.49 -5.86
CA LEU A 227 24.92 3.39 -6.29
C LEU A 227 26.15 3.85 -7.11
N GLY A 228 26.14 5.04 -7.68
CA GLY A 228 27.22 5.55 -8.55
C GLY A 228 28.59 5.54 -7.89
N LYS A 229 28.69 5.93 -6.61
CA LYS A 229 29.95 5.89 -5.87
C LYS A 229 30.52 4.50 -5.67
N TYR A 230 29.67 3.48 -5.56
CA TYR A 230 30.11 2.08 -5.44
C TYR A 230 30.62 1.53 -6.77
N LEU A 231 30.05 1.98 -7.88
CA LEU A 231 30.57 1.67 -9.21
C LEU A 231 31.94 2.32 -9.42
N ARG A 232 32.13 3.57 -8.97
CA ARG A 232 33.43 4.25 -8.96
C ARG A 232 34.45 3.49 -8.10
N ARG A 233 34.08 3.02 -6.90
CA ARG A 233 34.95 2.20 -6.04
C ARG A 233 35.35 0.89 -6.73
N SER A 234 34.46 0.26 -7.46
CA SER A 234 34.78 -0.95 -8.26
C SER A 234 35.75 -0.64 -9.38
N TYR A 235 35.54 0.47 -10.12
CA TYR A 235 36.47 0.94 -11.14
C TYR A 235 37.88 1.14 -10.57
N GLU A 236 38.01 1.87 -9.48
CA GLU A 236 39.29 2.12 -8.83
C GLU A 236 39.98 0.85 -8.32
N LYS A 237 39.20 -0.07 -7.79
CA LYS A 237 39.69 -1.39 -7.37
C LYS A 237 40.22 -2.18 -8.55
N PHE A 238 39.46 -2.30 -9.63
CA PHE A 238 39.89 -3.04 -10.82
C PHE A 238 41.11 -2.42 -11.49
N ARG A 239 41.13 -1.11 -11.61
CA ARG A 239 42.28 -0.40 -12.18
C ARG A 239 43.56 -0.72 -11.39
N ARG A 240 43.52 -0.63 -10.05
CA ARG A 240 44.66 -0.99 -9.19
C ARG A 240 45.08 -2.45 -9.34
N GLN A 241 44.14 -3.36 -9.45
CA GLN A 241 44.42 -4.78 -9.65
C GLN A 241 45.08 -5.02 -11.00
N ILE A 242 44.52 -4.52 -12.09
CA ILE A 242 45.00 -4.69 -13.47
C ILE A 242 46.39 -4.05 -13.63
N THR A 243 46.59 -2.84 -13.09
CA THR A 243 47.93 -2.19 -13.11
C THR A 243 48.98 -3.08 -12.45
N ARG A 244 48.67 -3.73 -11.34
CA ARG A 244 49.54 -4.64 -10.65
C ARG A 244 49.79 -5.95 -11.47
N ASP A 245 48.72 -6.51 -12.02
CA ASP A 245 48.76 -7.79 -12.74
C ASP A 245 49.48 -7.67 -14.08
N CYS A 246 49.39 -6.54 -14.75
CA CYS A 246 50.01 -6.27 -16.04
C CYS A 246 51.50 -5.87 -15.94
N GLY A 247 51.95 -5.40 -14.76
CA GLY A 247 53.34 -4.95 -14.55
C GLY A 247 53.71 -3.66 -15.30
N GLU A 248 55.02 -3.30 -15.26
CA GLU A 248 55.55 -1.99 -15.73
C GLU A 248 55.49 -1.81 -17.25
N GLY A 249 55.10 -2.78 -18.06
CA GLY A 249 55.10 -2.71 -19.53
C GLY A 249 53.76 -2.45 -20.19
N ALA A 250 52.68 -2.34 -19.42
CA ALA A 250 51.33 -2.12 -19.97
C ALA A 250 51.05 -0.66 -20.25
N SER A 251 50.45 -0.34 -21.39
CA SER A 251 50.00 1.01 -21.70
C SER A 251 48.74 1.38 -20.88
N ASP A 252 48.63 2.66 -20.56
CA ASP A 252 47.43 3.19 -19.86
C ASP A 252 46.14 2.84 -20.61
N GLU A 253 46.15 2.87 -21.95
CA GLU A 253 45.02 2.50 -22.79
C GLU A 253 44.62 1.01 -22.61
N MET A 254 45.59 0.12 -22.48
CA MET A 254 45.34 -1.31 -22.23
C MET A 254 44.76 -1.51 -20.83
N ILE A 255 45.33 -0.86 -19.83
CA ILE A 255 44.85 -0.91 -18.44
C ILE A 255 43.40 -0.37 -18.37
N GLU A 256 43.14 0.75 -19.04
CA GLU A 256 41.78 1.37 -19.05
C GLU A 256 40.77 0.42 -19.72
N ARG A 257 41.10 -0.12 -20.90
CA ARG A 257 40.24 -1.08 -21.61
C ARG A 257 39.89 -2.29 -20.73
N LEU A 258 40.87 -2.94 -20.14
CA LEU A 258 40.66 -4.10 -19.28
C LEU A 258 39.87 -3.75 -18.01
N THR A 259 40.09 -2.55 -17.49
CA THR A 259 39.34 -2.03 -16.34
C THR A 259 37.86 -1.84 -16.70
N MET A 260 37.59 -1.24 -17.85
CA MET A 260 36.21 -1.01 -18.32
C MET A 260 35.48 -2.31 -18.67
N ASP A 261 36.21 -3.31 -19.22
CA ASP A 261 35.63 -4.65 -19.50
C ASP A 261 35.20 -5.33 -18.20
N ARG A 262 36.06 -5.37 -17.17
CA ARG A 262 35.70 -5.94 -15.85
C ARG A 262 34.60 -5.16 -15.16
N LEU A 263 34.61 -3.82 -15.28
CA LEU A 263 33.58 -2.96 -14.72
C LEU A 263 32.23 -3.22 -15.39
N GLY A 264 32.22 -3.40 -16.72
CA GLY A 264 31.03 -3.74 -17.49
C GLY A 264 30.41 -5.08 -17.06
N ASP A 265 31.24 -6.09 -16.79
CA ASP A 265 30.76 -7.38 -16.27
C ASP A 265 30.17 -7.26 -14.86
N GLU A 266 30.82 -6.51 -13.96
CA GLU A 266 30.28 -6.25 -12.62
C GLU A 266 28.99 -5.42 -12.66
N LEU A 267 28.93 -4.40 -13.52
CA LEU A 267 27.74 -3.59 -13.73
C LEU A 267 26.55 -4.45 -14.17
N ARG A 268 26.76 -5.28 -15.20
CA ARG A 268 25.74 -6.19 -15.71
C ARG A 268 25.25 -7.15 -14.63
N SER A 269 26.17 -7.78 -13.89
CA SER A 269 25.88 -8.72 -12.81
C SER A 269 25.14 -8.04 -11.65
N GLY A 270 25.56 -6.83 -11.26
CA GLY A 270 24.92 -6.08 -10.18
C GLY A 270 23.47 -5.67 -10.51
N VAL A 271 23.25 -5.15 -11.71
CA VAL A 271 21.90 -4.80 -12.17
C VAL A 271 21.02 -6.04 -12.32
N GLN A 272 21.59 -7.14 -12.82
CA GLN A 272 20.90 -8.44 -12.89
C GLN A 272 20.50 -8.94 -11.49
N THR A 273 21.38 -8.78 -10.50
CA THR A 273 21.10 -9.11 -9.10
C THR A 273 19.88 -8.33 -8.58
N ILE A 274 19.83 -7.02 -8.84
CA ILE A 274 18.68 -6.20 -8.46
C ILE A 274 17.41 -6.74 -9.09
N GLN A 275 17.44 -6.99 -10.40
CA GLN A 275 16.27 -7.45 -11.15
C GLN A 275 15.76 -8.82 -10.69
N TYR A 276 16.67 -9.80 -10.53
CA TYR A 276 16.28 -11.16 -10.13
C TYR A 276 15.85 -11.23 -8.67
N GLN A 277 16.58 -10.60 -7.76
CA GLN A 277 16.23 -10.68 -6.34
C GLN A 277 14.88 -10.02 -6.06
N ILE A 278 14.57 -8.86 -6.65
CA ILE A 278 13.26 -8.23 -6.48
C ILE A 278 12.11 -9.14 -6.95
N ASN A 279 12.33 -9.94 -8.00
CA ASN A 279 11.29 -10.80 -8.56
C ASN A 279 11.25 -12.21 -7.94
N THR A 280 12.29 -12.65 -7.25
CA THR A 280 12.39 -13.99 -6.67
C THR A 280 12.37 -14.01 -5.16
N LEU A 281 12.70 -12.91 -4.49
CA LEU A 281 12.56 -12.78 -3.04
C LEU A 281 11.08 -12.68 -2.65
N MET A 282 10.72 -13.45 -1.65
CA MET A 282 9.42 -13.38 -1.02
C MET A 282 9.58 -12.79 0.38
N THR A 283 8.76 -11.79 0.70
CA THR A 283 8.71 -11.22 2.04
C THR A 283 8.01 -12.16 3.02
N THR A 284 8.05 -11.84 4.30
CA THR A 284 7.31 -12.59 5.34
C THR A 284 5.81 -12.61 5.11
N ASN A 285 5.27 -11.63 4.37
CA ASN A 285 3.85 -11.51 4.01
C ASN A 285 3.51 -12.28 2.71
N GLY A 286 4.44 -13.06 2.15
CA GLY A 286 4.20 -13.85 0.95
C GLY A 286 4.09 -13.04 -0.34
N GLN A 287 4.62 -11.82 -0.38
CA GLN A 287 4.62 -10.95 -1.56
C GLN A 287 6.01 -10.67 -2.08
N SER A 288 6.14 -10.41 -3.38
CA SER A 288 7.34 -9.81 -3.95
C SER A 288 7.42 -8.33 -3.55
N PRO A 289 8.62 -7.77 -3.29
CA PRO A 289 8.76 -6.37 -2.93
C PRO A 289 8.16 -5.44 -3.97
N PHE A 290 7.21 -4.60 -3.55
CA PHE A 290 6.66 -3.52 -4.39
C PHE A 290 7.64 -2.35 -4.37
N VAL A 291 8.59 -2.32 -5.29
CA VAL A 291 9.66 -1.32 -5.34
C VAL A 291 9.66 -0.52 -6.63
N THR A 292 9.96 0.76 -6.51
CA THR A 292 10.21 1.70 -7.61
C THR A 292 11.68 2.10 -7.61
N LEU A 293 12.35 2.00 -8.74
CA LEU A 293 13.68 2.57 -8.95
C LEU A 293 13.53 3.94 -9.62
N PHE A 294 14.04 4.95 -8.95
CA PHE A 294 14.04 6.32 -9.42
C PHE A 294 15.33 6.61 -10.20
N LEU A 295 15.18 6.72 -11.52
CA LEU A 295 16.28 6.92 -12.46
C LEU A 295 16.51 8.42 -12.67
N ASN A 296 17.16 9.03 -11.69
CA ASN A 296 17.43 10.45 -11.66
C ASN A 296 18.91 10.73 -11.99
N LEU A 297 19.17 11.42 -13.10
CA LEU A 297 20.49 11.81 -13.52
C LEU A 297 20.67 13.32 -13.27
N ARG A 298 21.47 13.70 -12.28
CA ARG A 298 21.70 15.12 -11.92
C ARG A 298 23.04 15.60 -12.47
N GLU A 299 23.07 16.82 -13.03
CA GLU A 299 24.29 17.41 -13.58
C GLU A 299 25.34 17.73 -12.50
N ASP A 300 24.89 18.05 -11.30
CA ASP A 300 25.74 18.39 -10.14
C ASP A 300 26.24 17.15 -9.38
N ASP A 301 25.87 15.94 -9.81
CA ASP A 301 26.29 14.71 -9.16
C ASP A 301 27.74 14.34 -9.57
N PRO A 302 28.69 14.20 -8.62
CA PRO A 302 30.07 13.81 -8.91
C PRO A 302 30.18 12.41 -9.56
N TYR A 303 29.14 11.60 -9.45
CA TYR A 303 29.06 10.23 -10.02
C TYR A 303 28.13 10.15 -11.25
N ILE A 304 27.86 11.29 -11.92
CA ILE A 304 26.94 11.34 -13.06
C ILE A 304 27.27 10.34 -14.15
N LYS A 305 28.56 10.08 -14.41
CA LYS A 305 29.00 9.09 -15.43
C LYS A 305 28.60 7.67 -15.03
N GLU A 306 28.86 7.30 -13.80
CA GLU A 306 28.53 6.00 -13.24
C GLU A 306 27.03 5.82 -13.16
N ASN A 307 26.30 6.85 -12.74
CA ASN A 307 24.84 6.82 -12.71
C ASN A 307 24.24 6.67 -14.12
N ALA A 308 24.82 7.30 -15.13
CA ALA A 308 24.40 7.12 -16.52
C ALA A 308 24.62 5.67 -16.99
N MET A 309 25.75 5.02 -16.64
CA MET A 309 26.02 3.61 -16.94
C MET A 309 25.02 2.69 -16.24
N ILE A 310 24.71 2.96 -14.98
CA ILE A 310 23.72 2.16 -14.21
C ILE A 310 22.32 2.29 -14.83
N ILE A 311 21.87 3.51 -15.16
CA ILE A 311 20.59 3.77 -15.81
C ILE A 311 20.52 3.04 -17.17
N GLU A 312 21.57 3.15 -17.97
CA GLU A 312 21.66 2.49 -19.26
C GLU A 312 21.48 0.97 -19.14
N GLU A 313 22.21 0.35 -18.20
CA GLU A 313 22.16 -1.09 -17.99
C GLU A 313 20.80 -1.55 -17.45
N ILE A 314 20.18 -0.80 -16.53
CA ILE A 314 18.81 -1.06 -16.03
C ILE A 314 17.81 -1.05 -17.20
N LEU A 315 17.91 -0.06 -18.09
CA LEU A 315 17.01 0.05 -19.25
C LEU A 315 17.25 -1.07 -20.26
N ARG A 316 18.51 -1.48 -20.52
CA ARG A 316 18.86 -2.59 -21.41
C ARG A 316 18.28 -3.90 -20.90
N GLN A 317 18.50 -4.23 -19.64
CA GLN A 317 17.96 -5.45 -19.04
C GLN A 317 16.44 -5.43 -18.96
N ARG A 318 15.82 -4.26 -18.73
CA ARG A 318 14.36 -4.14 -18.79
C ARG A 318 13.83 -4.39 -20.19
N ILE A 319 14.48 -3.91 -21.25
CA ILE A 319 14.12 -4.19 -22.63
C ILE A 319 14.18 -5.68 -22.93
N GLU A 320 15.18 -6.39 -22.43
CA GLU A 320 15.28 -7.84 -22.55
C GLU A 320 14.14 -8.55 -21.83
N GLY A 321 13.89 -8.21 -20.59
CA GLY A 321 12.88 -8.81 -19.70
C GLY A 321 13.44 -9.97 -18.89
N ILE A 322 12.54 -10.72 -18.23
CA ILE A 322 12.88 -11.92 -17.45
C ILE A 322 12.22 -13.14 -18.07
N LYS A 323 12.91 -14.28 -18.09
CA LYS A 323 12.32 -15.55 -18.52
C LYS A 323 11.35 -16.07 -17.48
N ASN A 324 10.15 -16.41 -17.90
CA ASN A 324 9.19 -17.14 -17.10
C ASN A 324 9.56 -18.66 -17.05
N GLU A 325 8.77 -19.46 -16.33
CA GLU A 325 8.92 -20.92 -16.22
C GLU A 325 8.92 -21.66 -17.57
N LYS A 326 8.32 -21.08 -18.62
CA LYS A 326 8.27 -21.61 -19.97
C LYS A 326 9.45 -21.15 -20.84
N GLY A 327 10.42 -20.42 -20.26
CA GLY A 327 11.56 -19.87 -20.98
C GLY A 327 11.27 -18.67 -21.87
N VAL A 328 10.07 -18.10 -21.79
CA VAL A 328 9.65 -16.92 -22.58
C VAL A 328 10.01 -15.66 -21.82
N TYR A 329 10.59 -14.68 -22.53
CA TYR A 329 10.88 -13.36 -21.96
C TYR A 329 9.62 -12.54 -21.76
N VAL A 330 9.31 -12.22 -20.52
CA VAL A 330 8.16 -11.42 -20.12
C VAL A 330 8.58 -10.10 -19.46
N THR A 331 7.66 -9.16 -19.37
CA THR A 331 7.89 -7.93 -18.62
C THR A 331 7.68 -8.22 -17.14
N PRO A 332 8.69 -8.04 -16.27
CA PRO A 332 8.51 -8.20 -14.83
C PRO A 332 7.64 -7.06 -14.28
N ALA A 333 6.76 -7.38 -13.32
CA ALA A 333 5.93 -6.39 -12.64
C ALA A 333 6.77 -5.39 -11.85
N PHE A 334 7.86 -5.84 -11.24
CA PHE A 334 8.80 -5.05 -10.43
C PHE A 334 10.25 -5.29 -10.84
N PRO A 335 11.14 -4.32 -10.53
CA PRO A 335 10.86 -2.97 -10.02
C PRO A 335 10.11 -2.12 -11.03
N LYS A 336 9.22 -1.23 -10.57
CA LYS A 336 8.72 -0.15 -11.43
C LYS A 336 9.85 0.84 -11.68
N LEU A 337 9.88 1.45 -12.86
CA LEU A 337 10.92 2.42 -13.22
C LEU A 337 10.29 3.80 -13.40
N VAL A 338 10.92 4.81 -12.83
CA VAL A 338 10.57 6.22 -13.03
C VAL A 338 11.79 6.96 -13.53
N TYR A 339 11.71 7.54 -14.71
CA TYR A 339 12.79 8.25 -15.39
C TYR A 339 12.58 9.76 -15.35
N VAL A 340 13.59 10.50 -14.89
CA VAL A 340 13.54 11.95 -14.79
C VAL A 340 14.01 12.58 -16.08
N LEU A 341 13.14 13.37 -16.71
CA LEU A 341 13.46 14.20 -17.87
C LEU A 341 14.02 15.56 -17.38
N ASP A 342 15.26 15.85 -17.74
CA ASP A 342 15.89 17.14 -17.51
C ASP A 342 16.56 17.64 -18.80
N GLU A 343 16.95 18.90 -18.86
CA GLU A 343 17.44 19.51 -20.10
C GLU A 343 18.65 18.79 -20.70
N HIS A 344 19.60 18.37 -19.86
CA HIS A 344 20.85 17.68 -20.26
C HIS A 344 20.62 16.25 -20.80
N ASN A 345 19.47 15.64 -20.54
CA ASN A 345 19.18 14.28 -21.00
C ASN A 345 18.00 14.19 -21.99
N CYS A 346 17.13 15.20 -22.06
CA CYS A 346 15.95 15.14 -22.96
C CYS A 346 16.07 16.03 -24.21
N LEU A 347 16.97 17.03 -24.22
CA LEU A 347 17.17 17.87 -25.39
C LEU A 347 18.05 17.17 -26.42
N LYS A 348 17.66 17.26 -27.70
CA LYS A 348 18.39 16.67 -28.81
C LYS A 348 19.83 17.21 -28.86
N GLY A 349 20.80 16.30 -28.87
CA GLY A 349 22.23 16.65 -28.88
C GLY A 349 22.81 16.86 -27.48
N GLY A 350 22.01 16.75 -26.43
CA GLY A 350 22.52 16.71 -25.05
C GLY A 350 23.40 15.49 -24.82
N LYS A 351 24.36 15.61 -23.90
CA LYS A 351 25.35 14.54 -23.62
C LYS A 351 24.70 13.20 -23.27
N TYR A 352 23.54 13.23 -22.63
CA TYR A 352 22.81 12.05 -22.14
C TYR A 352 21.47 11.84 -22.86
N ASP A 353 21.23 12.47 -24.03
CA ASP A 353 19.97 12.30 -24.79
C ASP A 353 19.76 10.85 -25.24
N TYR A 354 20.84 10.10 -25.41
CA TYR A 354 20.80 8.69 -25.75
C TYR A 354 20.08 7.84 -24.68
N LEU A 355 20.16 8.22 -23.40
CA LEU A 355 19.47 7.55 -22.29
C LEU A 355 17.94 7.74 -22.43
N THR A 356 17.50 8.94 -22.75
CA THR A 356 16.07 9.20 -22.99
C THR A 356 15.56 8.44 -24.20
N ARG A 357 16.33 8.35 -25.29
CA ARG A 357 15.95 7.51 -26.44
C ARG A 357 15.87 6.03 -26.05
N LEU A 358 16.79 5.55 -25.23
CA LEU A 358 16.77 4.18 -24.71
C LEU A 358 15.57 3.96 -23.78
N ALA A 359 15.24 4.93 -22.92
CA ALA A 359 14.06 4.89 -22.06
C ALA A 359 12.77 4.81 -22.88
N VAL A 360 12.63 5.63 -23.94
CA VAL A 360 11.48 5.59 -24.85
C VAL A 360 11.37 4.23 -25.54
N LYS A 361 12.50 3.67 -26.02
CA LYS A 361 12.53 2.31 -26.59
C LYS A 361 12.09 1.25 -25.58
N CYS A 362 12.49 1.42 -24.31
CA CYS A 362 12.10 0.56 -23.23
C CYS A 362 10.59 0.66 -22.96
N SER A 363 10.03 1.87 -22.84
CA SER A 363 8.60 2.08 -22.63
C SER A 363 7.76 1.51 -23.77
N ALA A 364 8.18 1.70 -25.01
CA ALA A 364 7.47 1.15 -26.19
C ALA A 364 7.39 -0.38 -26.17
N LYS A 365 8.39 -1.06 -25.59
CA LYS A 365 8.42 -2.53 -25.54
C LYS A 365 7.87 -3.11 -24.23
N ARG A 366 8.06 -2.41 -23.10
CA ARG A 366 7.83 -2.93 -21.74
C ARG A 366 6.92 -2.08 -20.89
N MET A 367 6.35 -1.01 -21.42
CA MET A 367 5.45 -0.06 -20.73
C MET A 367 6.08 0.71 -19.55
N TYR A 368 7.36 0.57 -19.32
CA TYR A 368 8.17 1.31 -18.35
C TYR A 368 9.45 1.83 -19.02
N PRO A 369 10.04 2.92 -18.52
CA PRO A 369 9.71 3.71 -17.32
C PRO A 369 8.53 4.67 -17.50
N ASP A 370 7.94 5.12 -16.36
CA ASP A 370 7.14 6.35 -16.29
C ASP A 370 8.07 7.56 -16.32
N TYR A 371 7.57 8.74 -16.72
CA TYR A 371 8.38 9.94 -16.87
C TYR A 371 7.97 11.05 -15.94
N ILE A 372 8.95 11.73 -15.36
CA ILE A 372 8.78 12.90 -14.51
C ILE A 372 9.60 14.05 -15.07
N SER A 373 9.01 15.25 -15.17
CA SER A 373 9.71 16.46 -15.59
C SER A 373 10.40 17.12 -14.40
N ALA A 374 11.73 17.18 -14.41
CA ALA A 374 12.51 17.91 -13.41
C ALA A 374 12.13 19.40 -13.37
N LYS A 375 11.88 20.01 -14.50
CA LYS A 375 11.44 21.43 -14.61
C LYS A 375 10.14 21.68 -13.83
N TRP A 376 9.13 20.78 -13.99
CA TRP A 376 7.89 20.90 -13.25
C TRP A 376 8.04 20.61 -11.77
N MET A 377 8.85 19.62 -11.41
CA MET A 377 9.13 19.33 -10.01
C MET A 377 9.78 20.52 -9.31
N ARG A 378 10.84 21.12 -9.90
CA ARG A 378 11.47 22.30 -9.33
C ARG A 378 10.49 23.46 -9.13
N LYS A 379 9.55 23.65 -10.08
CA LYS A 379 8.52 24.70 -9.97
C LYS A 379 7.51 24.42 -8.86
N THR A 380 7.13 23.16 -8.67
CA THR A 380 6.05 22.76 -7.75
C THR A 380 6.56 22.51 -6.33
N TYR A 381 7.82 22.03 -6.20
CA TYR A 381 8.36 21.54 -4.94
C TYR A 381 9.62 22.34 -4.51
N GLU A 382 9.54 23.66 -4.56
CA GLU A 382 10.56 24.57 -4.02
C GLU A 382 11.98 24.28 -4.52
N GLY A 383 12.13 24.02 -5.81
CA GLY A 383 13.42 23.72 -6.45
C GLY A 383 13.88 22.26 -6.34
N ASN A 384 13.12 21.39 -5.69
CA ASN A 384 13.52 20.01 -5.43
C ASN A 384 13.05 19.02 -6.50
N VAL A 385 13.87 17.99 -6.76
CA VAL A 385 13.56 16.82 -7.59
C VAL A 385 13.84 15.59 -6.75
N PHE A 386 12.80 14.84 -6.45
CA PHE A 386 12.85 13.66 -5.58
C PHE A 386 11.89 12.57 -6.06
N SER A 387 12.05 11.37 -5.55
CA SER A 387 11.24 10.22 -5.93
C SER A 387 9.78 10.34 -5.46
N PRO A 388 8.80 9.96 -6.28
CA PRO A 388 7.45 9.69 -5.78
C PRO A 388 7.45 8.48 -4.87
N MET A 389 6.41 8.37 -4.04
CA MET A 389 6.08 7.12 -3.35
C MET A 389 5.77 6.00 -4.34
N GLY A 390 5.76 4.77 -3.91
CA GLY A 390 5.43 3.62 -4.75
C GLY A 390 4.11 3.75 -5.52
N CYS A 391 3.12 4.41 -4.93
CA CYS A 391 1.83 4.74 -5.53
C CYS A 391 1.82 5.97 -6.45
N ARG A 392 2.94 6.62 -6.71
CA ARG A 392 3.13 7.86 -7.49
C ARG A 392 2.69 9.14 -6.78
N SER A 393 2.27 9.13 -5.53
CA SER A 393 2.08 10.36 -4.75
C SER A 393 3.43 10.98 -4.37
N PHE A 394 3.45 12.30 -4.27
CA PHE A 394 4.61 13.05 -3.81
C PHE A 394 4.38 13.55 -2.40
N LEU A 395 5.40 13.43 -1.55
CA LEU A 395 5.37 14.04 -0.23
C LEU A 395 5.53 15.56 -0.35
N SER A 396 4.87 16.30 0.53
CA SER A 396 5.09 17.75 0.63
C SER A 396 6.54 18.05 1.02
N PRO A 397 7.16 19.11 0.50
CA PRO A 397 8.46 19.57 0.98
C PRO A 397 8.42 19.77 2.50
N TRP A 398 9.46 19.28 3.17
CA TRP A 398 9.64 19.43 4.61
C TRP A 398 11.11 19.63 4.91
N LYS A 399 11.40 20.52 5.85
CA LYS A 399 12.76 20.82 6.29
C LYS A 399 12.95 20.33 7.71
N ASP A 400 14.16 19.81 7.97
CA ASP A 400 14.55 19.41 9.30
C ASP A 400 14.94 20.62 10.19
N GLU A 401 15.40 20.33 11.41
CA GLU A 401 15.82 21.35 12.39
C GLU A 401 16.96 22.24 11.90
N ASN A 402 17.74 21.77 10.92
CA ASN A 402 18.84 22.53 10.31
C ASN A 402 18.39 23.34 9.08
N GLY A 403 17.11 23.29 8.72
CA GLY A 403 16.56 23.95 7.54
C GLY A 403 16.79 23.17 6.22
N GLU A 404 17.30 21.94 6.28
CA GLU A 404 17.59 21.11 5.13
C GLU A 404 16.37 20.27 4.71
N TYR A 405 16.11 20.19 3.39
CA TYR A 405 15.01 19.37 2.87
C TYR A 405 15.28 17.88 3.10
N LYS A 406 14.29 17.20 3.62
CA LYS A 406 14.29 15.74 3.80
C LYS A 406 13.19 15.09 2.96
N PHE A 407 13.59 14.26 2.04
CA PHE A 407 12.68 13.42 1.24
C PHE A 407 12.89 11.94 1.54
N GLU A 408 14.14 11.48 1.60
CA GLU A 408 14.50 10.10 1.93
C GLU A 408 14.32 9.82 3.43
N GLY A 409 14.03 8.57 3.77
CA GLY A 409 13.74 8.16 5.15
C GLY A 409 12.34 8.54 5.62
N ARG A 410 11.48 9.09 4.74
CA ARG A 410 10.10 9.46 5.04
C ARG A 410 9.13 8.39 4.56
N PHE A 411 7.96 8.34 5.20
CA PHE A 411 6.90 7.40 4.87
C PHE A 411 5.51 8.02 5.08
N ASN A 412 4.49 7.39 4.54
CA ASN A 412 3.09 7.65 4.88
C ASN A 412 2.52 6.47 5.66
N GLN A 413 1.76 6.77 6.71
CA GLN A 413 1.16 5.75 7.58
C GLN A 413 0.03 5.02 6.88
N GLY A 414 -0.81 5.75 6.17
CA GLY A 414 -1.98 5.23 5.46
C GLY A 414 -2.66 6.33 4.64
N VAL A 415 -3.81 5.98 4.09
CA VAL A 415 -4.61 6.86 3.22
C VAL A 415 -6.05 6.91 3.71
N VAL A 416 -6.66 8.08 3.63
CA VAL A 416 -8.10 8.28 3.81
C VAL A 416 -8.63 9.06 2.61
N SER A 417 -9.66 8.54 1.96
CA SER A 417 -10.33 9.21 0.85
C SER A 417 -11.66 9.82 1.29
N ILE A 418 -11.97 11.01 0.79
CA ILE A 418 -13.25 11.69 1.01
C ILE A 418 -14.10 11.50 -0.25
N ASN A 419 -15.38 11.18 -0.07
CA ASN A 419 -16.32 10.95 -1.17
C ASN A 419 -16.90 12.29 -1.68
N LEU A 420 -16.08 13.04 -2.43
CA LEU A 420 -16.52 14.32 -3.03
C LEU A 420 -17.74 14.17 -3.96
N PRO A 421 -17.88 13.11 -4.78
CA PRO A 421 -19.09 12.89 -5.57
C PRO A 421 -20.35 12.82 -4.73
N GLN A 422 -20.33 12.16 -3.59
CA GLN A 422 -21.49 12.08 -2.68
C GLN A 422 -21.85 13.47 -2.14
N ILE A 423 -20.87 14.26 -1.69
CA ILE A 423 -21.06 15.62 -1.24
C ILE A 423 -21.66 16.47 -2.37
N GLY A 424 -21.10 16.39 -3.59
CA GLY A 424 -21.61 17.13 -4.75
C GLY A 424 -23.05 16.78 -5.12
N ILE A 425 -23.44 15.51 -5.03
CA ILE A 425 -24.83 15.08 -5.29
C ILE A 425 -25.78 15.61 -4.22
N LEU A 426 -25.39 15.55 -2.95
CA LEU A 426 -26.21 16.00 -1.83
C LEU A 426 -26.43 17.52 -1.82
N CYS A 427 -25.44 18.28 -2.28
CA CYS A 427 -25.51 19.75 -2.35
C CYS A 427 -26.34 20.30 -3.51
N GLN A 428 -26.75 19.48 -4.48
CA GLN A 428 -27.66 19.86 -5.58
C GLN A 428 -27.23 21.15 -6.32
N ASN A 429 -25.93 21.30 -6.63
CA ASN A 429 -25.29 22.48 -7.24
C ASN A 429 -25.21 23.74 -6.35
N ASP A 430 -25.42 23.63 -5.05
CA ASP A 430 -25.19 24.72 -4.09
C ASP A 430 -23.71 24.64 -3.61
N GLU A 431 -22.88 25.61 -4.04
CA GLU A 431 -21.45 25.65 -3.70
C GLU A 431 -21.22 25.93 -2.21
N ASP A 432 -22.02 26.79 -1.59
CA ASP A 432 -21.93 27.11 -0.16
C ASP A 432 -22.28 25.89 0.70
N ALA A 433 -23.31 25.15 0.29
CA ALA A 433 -23.68 23.89 0.92
C ALA A 433 -22.55 22.84 0.77
N PHE A 434 -21.88 22.78 -0.40
CA PHE A 434 -20.75 21.87 -0.64
C PHE A 434 -19.61 22.14 0.36
N TRP A 435 -19.15 23.38 0.45
CA TRP A 435 -18.06 23.74 1.35
C TRP A 435 -18.39 23.59 2.84
N LYS A 436 -19.66 23.74 3.19
CA LYS A 436 -20.13 23.50 4.57
C LYS A 436 -20.16 22.00 4.92
N MET A 437 -20.42 21.12 3.96
CA MET A 437 -20.44 19.67 4.16
C MET A 437 -19.02 19.08 4.12
N PHE A 438 -18.14 19.62 3.27
CA PHE A 438 -16.73 19.25 3.17
C PHE A 438 -15.96 19.66 4.41
#